data_a7a1bfd80fac5f7fbca58b6cc204734e
#
_entry.id   a7a1bfd80fac5f7fbca58b6cc204734e
#
_cell.length_a   1.000
_cell.length_b   1.000
_cell.length_c   1.000
_cell.angle_alpha   90.00
_cell.angle_beta   90.00
_cell.angle_gamma   90.00
#
_symmetry.space_group_name_H-M   'P 1'
#
loop_
_entity.id
_entity.type
_entity.pdbx_description
1 polymer ?
#
loop_
_entity_poly.entity_id
_entity_poly.type
_entity_poly.pdbx_seq_one_letter_code
_entity_poly.pdbx_strand_id
1 'polypeptide(L)'
;MMAENNNSIAVLPLRNLSSDKENEYFSDGITEEIINALTKIESLNVIARSSSFNFKNRDIDPREVGSQLGVAYILEGSVRKAGNKVRVTVQLVKTSDCFHLFSEVYNRELKDIFEVQDDITRKIVTRFTDKLNIDGFTN
;
A
#
# COMPACT_ATOMS: atom_id res chain seq x y z
N MET A 1 -26.67 -0.99 14.76
CA MET A 1 -25.75 -0.18 14.00
C MET A 1 -24.39 -0.82 13.99
N MET A 2 -23.79 -0.85 12.84
CA MET A 2 -22.45 -1.40 12.73
C MET A 2 -21.43 -0.41 13.26
N ALA A 3 -20.55 -0.89 14.10
CA ALA A 3 -19.41 -0.09 14.52
C ALA A 3 -18.57 0.23 13.29
N GLU A 4 -18.09 1.45 13.22
CA GLU A 4 -17.14 1.78 12.17
C GLU A 4 -15.90 0.95 12.34
N ASN A 5 -15.43 0.38 11.26
CA ASN A 5 -14.21 -0.39 11.27
C ASN A 5 -13.03 0.57 11.10
N ASN A 6 -12.59 1.16 12.22
CA ASN A 6 -11.54 2.16 12.21
C ASN A 6 -10.17 1.58 11.88
N ASN A 7 -10.01 0.26 11.96
CA ASN A 7 -8.76 -0.41 11.64
C ASN A 7 -8.93 -1.22 10.38
N SER A 8 -9.31 -0.56 9.31
CA SER A 8 -9.47 -1.22 8.01
C SER A 8 -8.72 -0.45 6.95
N ILE A 9 -8.12 -1.19 6.01
CA ILE A 9 -7.28 -0.60 5.00
C ILE A 9 -7.45 -1.32 3.66
N ALA A 10 -7.41 -0.56 2.59
CA ALA A 10 -7.24 -1.07 1.25
C ALA A 10 -5.87 -0.63 0.74
N VAL A 11 -5.08 -1.58 0.28
CA VAL A 11 -3.81 -1.27 -0.37
C VAL A 11 -4.10 -1.28 -1.87
N LEU A 12 -4.16 -0.10 -2.46
CA LEU A 12 -4.42 0.01 -3.89
C LEU A 12 -3.15 -0.35 -4.67
N PRO A 13 -3.30 -0.91 -5.87
CA PRO A 13 -2.13 -1.23 -6.68
C PRO A 13 -1.26 0.01 -6.89
N LEU A 14 0.02 -0.11 -6.59
CA LEU A 14 0.95 0.99 -6.83
C LEU A 14 1.02 1.24 -8.33
N ARG A 15 0.98 2.50 -8.70
CA ARG A 15 0.98 2.88 -10.11
C ARG A 15 2.37 2.71 -10.70
N ASN A 16 2.43 2.06 -11.85
CA ASN A 16 3.65 1.99 -12.62
C ASN A 16 3.76 3.27 -13.46
N LEU A 17 4.71 4.14 -13.11
CA LEU A 17 4.94 5.38 -13.84
C LEU A 17 5.95 5.21 -14.99
N SER A 18 6.42 3.98 -15.19
CA SER A 18 7.30 3.63 -16.30
C SER A 18 6.52 2.79 -17.30
N SER A 19 6.90 2.81 -18.57
CA SER A 19 6.21 2.04 -19.60
C SER A 19 6.67 0.59 -19.69
N ASP A 20 7.58 0.18 -18.81
CA ASP A 20 8.21 -1.13 -18.82
C ASP A 20 7.29 -2.17 -18.17
N LYS A 21 7.04 -3.28 -18.88
CA LYS A 21 6.21 -4.36 -18.34
C LYS A 21 6.82 -5.03 -17.12
N GLU A 22 8.13 -5.12 -17.06
CA GLU A 22 8.80 -5.69 -15.89
C GLU A 22 8.53 -4.85 -14.66
N ASN A 23 8.45 -3.53 -14.82
CA ASN A 23 8.12 -2.65 -13.73
C ASN A 23 6.65 -2.81 -13.30
N GLU A 24 5.77 -3.23 -14.22
CA GLU A 24 4.39 -3.55 -13.88
C GLU A 24 4.35 -4.75 -12.93
N TYR A 25 5.11 -5.80 -13.22
CA TYR A 25 5.20 -6.97 -12.35
C TYR A 25 5.81 -6.60 -11.01
N PHE A 26 6.82 -5.75 -11.00
CA PHE A 26 7.42 -5.29 -9.75
C PHE A 26 6.39 -4.52 -8.91
N SER A 27 5.64 -3.62 -9.53
CA SER A 27 4.64 -2.81 -8.85
C SER A 27 3.52 -3.66 -8.26
N ASP A 28 3.01 -4.60 -9.03
CA ASP A 28 1.97 -5.51 -8.55
C ASP A 28 2.51 -6.43 -7.47
N GLY A 29 3.72 -6.90 -7.63
CA GLY A 29 4.35 -7.78 -6.65
C GLY A 29 4.54 -7.12 -5.30
N ILE A 30 5.03 -5.87 -5.29
CA ILE A 30 5.21 -5.17 -4.02
C ILE A 30 3.86 -4.85 -3.37
N THR A 31 2.84 -4.56 -4.19
CA THR A 31 1.49 -4.36 -3.67
C THR A 31 1.00 -5.61 -2.94
N GLU A 32 1.19 -6.78 -3.54
CA GLU A 32 0.79 -8.05 -2.92
C GLU A 32 1.58 -8.34 -1.65
N GLU A 33 2.87 -8.03 -1.64
CA GLU A 33 3.69 -8.22 -0.45
C GLU A 33 3.21 -7.34 0.70
N ILE A 34 2.85 -6.10 0.41
CA ILE A 34 2.32 -5.20 1.42
C ILE A 34 1.00 -5.72 1.98
N ILE A 35 0.10 -6.17 1.11
CA ILE A 35 -1.18 -6.74 1.53
C ILE A 35 -0.95 -7.95 2.45
N ASN A 36 -0.06 -8.85 2.06
CA ASN A 36 0.24 -10.03 2.87
C ASN A 36 0.80 -9.66 4.23
N ALA A 37 1.73 -8.71 4.25
CA ALA A 37 2.36 -8.30 5.49
C ALA A 37 1.36 -7.64 6.45
N LEU A 38 0.51 -6.76 5.93
CA LEU A 38 -0.50 -6.09 6.75
C LEU A 38 -1.57 -7.06 7.25
N THR A 39 -1.88 -8.09 6.46
CA THR A 39 -2.88 -9.09 6.86
C THR A 39 -2.46 -9.85 8.11
N LYS A 40 -1.17 -9.94 8.38
CA LYS A 40 -0.67 -10.62 9.58
C LYS A 40 -0.88 -9.82 10.87
N ILE A 41 -1.28 -8.58 10.77
CA ILE A 41 -1.59 -7.76 11.93
C ILE A 41 -3.02 -8.07 12.35
N GLU A 42 -3.19 -8.71 13.52
CA GLU A 42 -4.50 -9.21 13.94
C GLU A 42 -5.55 -8.12 14.11
N SER A 43 -5.15 -6.96 14.58
CA SER A 43 -6.08 -5.86 14.83
C SER A 43 -6.48 -5.11 13.57
N LEU A 44 -5.95 -5.49 12.42
CA LEU A 44 -6.17 -4.77 11.17
C LEU A 44 -6.97 -5.63 10.20
N ASN A 45 -7.99 -5.02 9.60
CA ASN A 45 -8.76 -5.66 8.54
C ASN A 45 -8.29 -5.13 7.19
N VAL A 46 -7.77 -6.03 6.37
CA VAL A 46 -7.18 -5.68 5.08
C VAL A 46 -8.09 -6.19 3.96
N ILE A 47 -8.43 -5.30 3.04
CA ILE A 47 -9.26 -5.66 1.89
C ILE A 47 -8.50 -6.66 1.01
N ALA A 48 -9.23 -7.65 0.50
CA ALA A 48 -8.66 -8.66 -0.38
C ALA A 48 -8.06 -8.03 -1.64
N ARG A 49 -6.99 -8.64 -2.12
CA ARG A 49 -6.29 -8.17 -3.32
C ARG A 49 -7.24 -7.96 -4.51
N SER A 50 -8.12 -8.91 -4.75
CA SER A 50 -9.03 -8.85 -5.90
C SER A 50 -9.91 -7.61 -5.85
N SER A 51 -10.34 -7.21 -4.66
CA SER A 51 -11.19 -6.03 -4.51
C SER A 51 -10.38 -4.74 -4.73
N SER A 52 -9.17 -4.66 -4.19
CA SER A 52 -8.35 -3.46 -4.36
C SER A 52 -7.85 -3.31 -5.79
N PHE A 53 -7.55 -4.43 -6.47
CA PHE A 53 -7.06 -4.36 -7.85
C PHE A 53 -8.13 -3.94 -8.87
N ASN A 54 -9.41 -3.92 -8.48
CA ASN A 54 -10.46 -3.34 -9.31
C ASN A 54 -10.25 -1.83 -9.53
N PHE A 55 -9.44 -1.20 -8.69
CA PHE A 55 -9.16 0.23 -8.81
C PHE A 55 -7.86 0.51 -9.55
N LYS A 56 -7.24 -0.50 -10.12
CA LYS A 56 -5.98 -0.34 -10.84
C LYS A 56 -6.16 0.62 -12.01
N ASN A 57 -5.24 1.60 -12.11
CA ASN A 57 -5.22 2.60 -13.19
C ASN A 57 -6.47 3.49 -13.22
N ARG A 58 -7.15 3.64 -12.10
CA ARG A 58 -8.33 4.48 -11.99
C ARG A 58 -8.06 5.64 -11.02
N ASP A 59 -8.42 6.83 -11.46
CA ASP A 59 -8.33 8.02 -10.61
C ASP A 59 -9.66 8.20 -9.89
N ILE A 60 -9.72 7.74 -8.65
CA ILE A 60 -10.93 7.81 -7.85
C ILE A 60 -10.61 8.51 -6.54
N ASP A 61 -11.51 9.40 -6.13
CA ASP A 61 -11.39 10.09 -4.85
C ASP A 61 -11.32 9.06 -3.72
N PRO A 62 -10.37 9.20 -2.78
CA PRO A 62 -10.25 8.28 -1.65
C PRO A 62 -11.54 8.10 -0.86
N ARG A 63 -12.37 9.13 -0.74
CA ARG A 63 -13.65 9.02 -0.06
C ARG A 63 -14.58 8.03 -0.75
N GLU A 64 -14.56 8.03 -2.07
CA GLU A 64 -15.38 7.10 -2.85
C GLU A 64 -14.86 5.66 -2.71
N VAL A 65 -13.56 5.47 -2.78
CA VAL A 65 -12.96 4.15 -2.54
C VAL A 65 -13.32 3.66 -1.15
N GLY A 66 -13.18 4.53 -0.14
CA GLY A 66 -13.52 4.19 1.23
C GLY A 66 -14.98 3.78 1.38
N SER A 67 -15.88 4.48 0.69
CA SER A 67 -17.30 4.16 0.71
C SER A 67 -17.58 2.82 0.06
N GLN A 68 -16.99 2.57 -1.11
CA GLN A 68 -17.22 1.32 -1.84
C GLN A 68 -16.63 0.10 -1.13
N LEU A 69 -15.47 0.25 -0.51
CA LEU A 69 -14.78 -0.86 0.15
C LEU A 69 -15.03 -0.93 1.65
N GLY A 70 -15.61 0.12 2.22
CA GLY A 70 -15.88 0.16 3.65
C GLY A 70 -14.62 0.24 4.50
N VAL A 71 -13.59 0.98 4.04
CA VAL A 71 -12.32 1.06 4.75
C VAL A 71 -12.05 2.48 5.26
N ALA A 72 -11.36 2.55 6.39
CA ALA A 72 -10.97 3.82 7.00
C ALA A 72 -9.71 4.41 6.37
N TYR A 73 -8.85 3.57 5.81
CA TYR A 73 -7.56 4.00 5.27
C TYR A 73 -7.30 3.41 3.91
N ILE A 74 -6.55 4.15 3.09
CA ILE A 74 -6.05 3.68 1.80
C ILE A 74 -4.55 3.90 1.77
N LEU A 75 -3.81 2.87 1.40
CA LEU A 75 -2.41 3.00 1.06
C LEU A 75 -2.32 3.03 -0.46
N GLU A 76 -1.73 4.08 -0.99
CA GLU A 76 -1.58 4.25 -2.43
C GLU A 76 -0.17 4.74 -2.74
N GLY A 77 0.20 4.71 -3.99
CA GLY A 77 1.52 5.18 -4.35
C GLY A 77 1.89 4.87 -5.78
N SER A 78 3.18 4.96 -6.04
CA SER A 78 3.69 4.79 -7.39
C SER A 78 5.08 4.16 -7.37
N VAL A 79 5.43 3.58 -8.51
CA VAL A 79 6.76 3.01 -8.74
C VAL A 79 7.32 3.62 -10.02
N ARG A 80 8.53 4.15 -9.92
CA ARG A 80 9.24 4.70 -11.07
C ARG A 80 10.59 4.00 -11.18
N LYS A 81 10.92 3.53 -12.37
CA LYS A 81 12.16 2.83 -12.64
C LYS A 81 13.01 3.62 -13.61
N ALA A 82 14.32 3.70 -13.33
CA ALA A 82 15.30 4.32 -14.23
C ALA A 82 16.55 3.45 -14.20
N GLY A 83 16.82 2.74 -15.28
CA GLY A 83 17.90 1.76 -15.34
C GLY A 83 17.67 0.65 -14.30
N ASN A 84 18.63 0.44 -13.43
CA ASN A 84 18.51 -0.53 -12.36
C ASN A 84 18.12 0.10 -11.02
N LYS A 85 17.62 1.35 -11.04
CA LYS A 85 17.16 2.02 -9.84
C LYS A 85 15.64 2.10 -9.83
N VAL A 86 15.07 1.98 -8.65
CA VAL A 86 13.63 2.08 -8.49
C VAL A 86 13.32 3.07 -7.36
N ARG A 87 12.28 3.86 -7.57
CA ARG A 87 11.75 4.77 -6.57
C ARG A 87 10.31 4.39 -6.30
N VAL A 88 10.03 4.03 -5.04
CA VAL A 88 8.68 3.70 -4.59
C VAL A 88 8.21 4.79 -3.66
N THR A 89 7.08 5.40 -4.00
CA THR A 89 6.43 6.41 -3.17
C THR A 89 5.15 5.82 -2.65
N VAL A 90 4.90 5.95 -1.35
CA VAL A 90 3.65 5.48 -0.75
C VAL A 90 3.07 6.57 0.14
N GLN A 91 1.76 6.59 0.21
CA GLN A 91 1.02 7.55 1.00
C GLN A 91 -0.10 6.82 1.72
N LEU A 92 -0.27 7.10 3.00
CA LEU A 92 -1.42 6.62 3.75
C LEU A 92 -2.42 7.76 3.85
N VAL A 93 -3.64 7.50 3.41
CA VAL A 93 -4.71 8.50 3.33
C VAL A 93 -5.88 8.04 4.17
N LYS A 94 -6.44 8.95 4.93
CA LYS A 94 -7.67 8.70 5.67
C LYS A 94 -8.86 8.95 4.75
N THR A 95 -9.76 7.98 4.64
CA THR A 95 -10.84 8.06 3.65
C THR A 95 -11.92 9.08 4.02
N SER A 96 -12.07 9.39 5.30
CA SER A 96 -13.13 10.31 5.73
C SER A 96 -12.88 11.76 5.32
N ASP A 97 -11.63 12.19 5.22
CA ASP A 97 -11.28 13.58 4.95
C ASP A 97 -10.18 13.75 3.90
N CYS A 98 -9.63 12.65 3.40
CA CYS A 98 -8.57 12.63 2.38
C CYS A 98 -7.25 13.26 2.85
N PHE A 99 -7.04 13.37 4.16
CA PHE A 99 -5.76 13.83 4.67
C PHE A 99 -4.72 12.74 4.61
N HIS A 100 -3.52 13.11 4.19
CA HIS A 100 -2.38 12.21 4.23
C HIS A 100 -1.92 12.05 5.67
N LEU A 101 -1.80 10.82 6.11
CA LEU A 101 -1.27 10.52 7.43
C LEU A 101 0.24 10.37 7.38
N PHE A 102 0.76 9.86 6.26
CA PHE A 102 2.20 9.92 5.98
C PHE A 102 2.43 9.78 4.49
N SER A 103 3.62 10.16 4.07
CA SER A 103 4.11 10.00 2.71
C SER A 103 5.59 9.67 2.80
N GLU A 104 6.01 8.59 2.15
CA GLU A 104 7.38 8.10 2.20
C GLU A 104 7.89 7.78 0.81
N VAL A 105 9.20 7.97 0.62
CA VAL A 105 9.87 7.67 -0.65
C VAL A 105 11.02 6.71 -0.35
N TYR A 106 11.07 5.62 -1.09
CA TYR A 106 12.13 4.62 -0.96
C TYR A 106 12.88 4.50 -2.28
N ASN A 107 14.18 4.74 -2.25
CA ASN A 107 15.05 4.60 -3.41
C ASN A 107 15.92 3.37 -3.21
N ARG A 108 15.94 2.49 -4.21
CA ARG A 108 16.69 1.24 -4.13
C ARG A 108 17.34 0.90 -5.48
N GLU A 109 18.42 0.14 -5.43
CA GLU A 109 18.98 -0.50 -6.61
C GLU A 109 18.35 -1.87 -6.77
N LEU A 110 17.98 -2.22 -8.00
CA LEU A 110 17.38 -3.52 -8.30
C LEU A 110 18.46 -4.57 -8.49
N LYS A 111 18.99 -5.09 -7.41
CA LYS A 111 19.97 -6.19 -7.44
C LYS A 111 19.25 -7.53 -7.33
N ASP A 112 18.38 -7.64 -6.34
CA ASP A 112 17.53 -8.80 -6.11
C ASP A 112 16.11 -8.25 -5.88
N ILE A 113 15.23 -8.55 -6.81
CA ILE A 113 13.88 -8.00 -6.79
C ILE A 113 13.15 -8.35 -5.50
N PHE A 114 13.27 -9.61 -5.05
CA PHE A 114 12.56 -10.05 -3.86
C PHE A 114 13.10 -9.38 -2.60
N GLU A 115 14.41 -9.23 -2.51
CA GLU A 115 15.01 -8.53 -1.37
C GLU A 115 14.56 -7.07 -1.31
N VAL A 116 14.48 -6.41 -2.44
CA VAL A 116 14.05 -5.02 -2.52
C VAL A 116 12.58 -4.91 -2.09
N GLN A 117 11.73 -5.80 -2.60
CA GLN A 117 10.32 -5.81 -2.22
C GLN A 117 10.14 -6.07 -0.73
N ASP A 118 10.88 -7.02 -0.18
CA ASP A 118 10.80 -7.35 1.25
C ASP A 118 11.26 -6.18 2.11
N ASP A 119 12.35 -5.53 1.73
CA ASP A 119 12.88 -4.39 2.49
C ASP A 119 11.90 -3.21 2.51
N ILE A 120 11.37 -2.86 1.34
CA ILE A 120 10.42 -1.74 1.24
C ILE A 120 9.14 -2.08 2.01
N THR A 121 8.64 -3.30 1.84
CA THR A 121 7.43 -3.74 2.55
C THR A 121 7.61 -3.63 4.05
N ARG A 122 8.75 -4.07 4.58
CA ARG A 122 9.03 -4.02 6.00
C ARG A 122 9.02 -2.59 6.52
N LYS A 123 9.62 -1.67 5.76
CA LYS A 123 9.65 -0.26 6.14
C LYS A 123 8.28 0.37 6.12
N ILE A 124 7.46 0.02 5.12
CA ILE A 124 6.09 0.52 5.02
C ILE A 124 5.27 0.04 6.21
N VAL A 125 5.38 -1.25 6.55
CA VAL A 125 4.63 -1.82 7.67
C VAL A 125 5.04 -1.14 8.99
N THR A 126 6.34 -0.94 9.19
CA THR A 126 6.83 -0.27 10.39
C THR A 126 6.28 1.15 10.47
N ARG A 127 6.32 1.88 9.35
CA ARG A 127 5.82 3.25 9.31
C ARG A 127 4.32 3.29 9.60
N PHE A 128 3.59 2.34 9.04
CA PHE A 128 2.14 2.23 9.23
C PHE A 128 1.78 1.95 10.69
N THR A 129 2.42 0.96 11.30
CA THR A 129 2.12 0.59 12.68
C THR A 129 2.49 1.70 13.66
N ASP A 130 3.59 2.40 13.40
CA ASP A 130 3.99 3.54 14.22
C ASP A 130 2.97 4.67 14.13
N LYS A 131 2.53 4.97 12.92
CA LYS A 131 1.61 6.09 12.69
C LYS A 131 0.25 5.83 13.34
N LEU A 132 -0.25 4.60 13.25
CA LEU A 132 -1.55 4.25 13.81
C LEU A 132 -1.46 3.78 15.25
N ASN A 133 -0.27 3.70 15.80
CA ASN A 133 -0.02 3.27 17.17
C ASN A 133 -0.65 1.91 17.46
N ILE A 134 -0.40 0.96 16.57
CA ILE A 134 -0.89 -0.41 16.74
C ILE A 134 0.29 -1.35 16.83
N ASP A 135 0.08 -2.49 17.50
CA ASP A 135 1.09 -3.53 17.55
C ASP A 135 1.28 -4.12 16.17
N GLY A 136 2.52 -4.20 15.73
CA GLY A 136 2.84 -4.75 14.43
C GLY A 136 2.75 -6.26 14.44
N PHE A 137 3.89 -6.91 14.22
CA PHE A 137 3.91 -8.36 14.19
C PHE A 137 3.99 -8.92 15.60
N THR A 138 3.05 -9.79 15.94
CA THR A 138 3.20 -10.61 17.13
C THR A 138 3.91 -11.87 16.70
N ASN A 139 4.93 -12.21 17.43
CA ASN A 139 5.66 -13.45 17.21
C ASN A 139 4.89 -14.63 17.78
#